data_e0bbb00901c7f3215816962c7590768b
#
_entry.id   e0bbb00901c7f3215816962c7590768b
#
_cell.length_a   1.000
_cell.length_b   1.000
_cell.length_c   1.000
_cell.angle_alpha   90.00
_cell.angle_beta   90.00
_cell.angle_gamma   90.00
#
_symmetry.space_group_name_H-M   'P 1'
#
loop_
_entity.id
_entity.type
_entity.pdbx_description
1 polymer ?
#
loop_
_entity_poly.entity_id
_entity_poly.type
_entity_poly.pdbx_seq_one_letter_code
_entity_poly.pdbx_strand_id
1 'polypeptide(L)'
;MSDSSSMPEFALEATDLRKTYAGSKNAPPKEALKGVDLRVRRGSIFGLLGPNGAGKSTFINIFAGLVNKTSGTAKTWGIDIDRDSRAARAAIGVVPQEINMDVFFTPHETLELMAGFYGVPKEERRTDELLEAVGLSDKRDAYVRQLSGGMKRRLLVAKAMVHTPPVLVLDEPTAGVDIELRRQLWAYVRELHARGTTIVLTTHYLEEAQELCDEIAIIDQGEVIACEPKETLLKRMDSKTLVIDPVEPMAAVPAELAGYDAEIREDGSLAITYRYGEQSVAEMIEKFRASGARIDDLRTEEADLEDVFLALTYHRESA
;
A
#
# COMPACT_ATOMS: atom_id res chain seq x y z
N MET A 1 -11.40 28.31 27.94
CA MET A 1 -11.24 28.93 26.62
C MET A 1 -10.64 27.84 25.76
N SER A 2 -11.46 27.08 25.04
CA SER A 2 -11.04 26.01 24.13
C SER A 2 -10.50 26.68 22.88
N ASP A 3 -9.20 26.55 22.72
CA ASP A 3 -8.50 26.85 21.48
C ASP A 3 -9.18 26.06 20.36
N SER A 4 -9.67 26.75 19.33
CA SER A 4 -10.17 26.12 18.11
C SER A 4 -8.96 25.52 17.41
N SER A 5 -8.55 24.32 17.85
CA SER A 5 -7.46 23.58 17.25
C SER A 5 -7.84 23.30 15.80
N SER A 6 -7.23 24.05 14.88
CA SER A 6 -7.27 23.72 13.45
C SER A 6 -6.87 22.26 13.31
N MET A 7 -7.67 21.49 12.56
CA MET A 7 -7.32 20.09 12.28
C MET A 7 -5.88 20.01 11.75
N PRO A 8 -5.08 19.01 12.16
CA PRO A 8 -3.68 18.93 11.76
C PRO A 8 -3.55 18.77 10.24
N GLU A 9 -2.50 19.32 9.68
CA GLU A 9 -2.19 19.17 8.25
C GLU A 9 -1.82 17.72 7.90
N PHE A 10 -1.13 17.05 8.82
CA PHE A 10 -0.66 15.69 8.65
C PHE A 10 -1.36 14.73 9.60
N ALA A 11 -1.76 13.57 9.07
CA ALA A 11 -2.35 12.47 9.83
C ALA A 11 -1.30 11.67 10.60
N LEU A 12 -0.15 11.42 9.96
CA LEU A 12 1.03 10.81 10.58
C LEU A 12 2.26 11.67 10.28
N GLU A 13 3.12 11.86 11.28
CA GLU A 13 4.40 12.52 11.15
C GLU A 13 5.49 11.70 11.86
N ALA A 14 6.56 11.40 11.17
CA ALA A 14 7.79 10.84 11.69
C ALA A 14 8.96 11.79 11.39
N THR A 15 9.84 12.01 12.36
CA THR A 15 11.07 12.78 12.18
C THR A 15 12.22 12.04 12.84
N ASP A 16 13.28 11.75 12.07
CA ASP A 16 14.44 10.93 12.45
C ASP A 16 14.04 9.66 13.22
N LEU A 17 12.96 8.99 12.77
CA LEU A 17 12.39 7.86 13.48
C LEU A 17 13.29 6.64 13.34
N ARG A 18 13.80 6.16 14.49
CA ARG A 18 14.72 5.03 14.53
C ARG A 18 14.18 3.87 15.36
N LYS A 19 14.45 2.66 14.90
CA LYS A 19 14.18 1.44 15.65
C LYS A 19 15.29 0.43 15.48
N THR A 20 15.93 0.10 16.60
CA THR A 20 16.87 -1.01 16.70
C THR A 20 16.27 -2.07 17.62
N TYR A 21 16.13 -3.28 17.12
CA TYR A 21 15.80 -4.45 17.92
C TYR A 21 17.09 -5.00 18.56
N ALA A 22 17.02 -5.26 19.86
CA ALA A 22 18.14 -5.86 20.56
C ALA A 22 18.44 -7.25 19.97
N GLY A 23 19.72 -7.54 19.81
CA GLY A 23 20.17 -8.87 19.41
C GLY A 23 19.84 -9.93 20.47
N SER A 24 19.88 -11.18 20.08
CA SER A 24 19.80 -12.34 20.96
C SER A 24 21.15 -13.07 21.01
N LYS A 25 21.25 -14.15 21.81
CA LYS A 25 22.49 -14.97 21.83
C LYS A 25 22.90 -15.49 20.44
N ASN A 26 21.96 -15.59 19.49
CA ASN A 26 22.17 -16.18 18.17
C ASN A 26 21.95 -15.19 17.01
N ALA A 27 21.64 -13.91 17.28
CA ALA A 27 21.42 -12.91 16.23
C ALA A 27 21.92 -11.53 16.68
N PRO A 28 22.66 -10.80 15.81
CA PRO A 28 23.10 -9.43 16.11
C PRO A 28 21.91 -8.47 16.25
N PRO A 29 22.09 -7.29 16.84
CA PRO A 29 21.09 -6.23 16.80
C PRO A 29 20.70 -5.92 15.36
N LYS A 30 19.40 -5.67 15.13
CA LYS A 30 18.86 -5.31 13.80
C LYS A 30 18.30 -3.89 13.86
N GLU A 31 18.88 -2.99 13.08
CA GLU A 31 18.33 -1.66 12.87
C GLU A 31 17.21 -1.76 11.79
N ALA A 32 15.97 -1.64 12.23
CA ALA A 32 14.80 -1.81 11.36
C ALA A 32 14.32 -0.48 10.76
N LEU A 33 14.62 0.66 11.42
CA LEU A 33 14.40 2.02 10.91
C LEU A 33 15.64 2.85 11.22
N LYS A 34 16.16 3.55 10.20
CA LYS A 34 17.47 4.22 10.22
C LYS A 34 17.36 5.76 10.12
N GLY A 35 16.35 6.35 10.78
CA GLY A 35 16.11 7.79 10.71
C GLY A 35 15.09 8.13 9.62
N VAL A 36 13.90 7.57 9.74
CA VAL A 36 12.81 7.79 8.79
C VAL A 36 12.17 9.14 9.03
N ASP A 37 12.20 10.00 7.99
CA ASP A 37 11.42 11.22 7.87
C ASP A 37 10.25 10.97 6.92
N LEU A 38 9.02 11.01 7.43
CA LEU A 38 7.83 10.72 6.63
C LEU A 38 6.62 11.49 7.18
N ARG A 39 5.83 12.04 6.26
CA ARG A 39 4.59 12.75 6.58
C ARG A 39 3.46 12.27 5.70
N VAL A 40 2.35 11.89 6.31
CA VAL A 40 1.13 11.49 5.59
C VAL A 40 0.12 12.64 5.69
N ARG A 41 -0.31 13.16 4.55
CA ARG A 41 -1.31 14.24 4.51
C ARG A 41 -2.66 13.74 5.02
N ARG A 42 -3.36 14.60 5.75
CA ARG A 42 -4.74 14.33 6.15
C ARG A 42 -5.64 14.18 4.93
N GLY A 43 -6.54 13.19 4.97
CA GLY A 43 -7.53 12.95 3.91
C GLY A 43 -6.91 12.42 2.61
N SER A 44 -5.73 11.79 2.65
CA SER A 44 -5.15 11.09 1.51
C SER A 44 -5.23 9.57 1.67
N ILE A 45 -5.11 8.85 0.57
CA ILE A 45 -4.74 7.43 0.56
C ILE A 45 -3.24 7.36 0.31
N PHE A 46 -2.49 6.97 1.32
CA PHE A 46 -1.04 6.93 1.31
C PHE A 46 -0.52 5.50 1.24
N GLY A 47 0.34 5.20 0.27
CA GLY A 47 0.99 3.90 0.11
C GLY A 47 2.37 3.87 0.76
N LEU A 48 2.64 2.86 1.59
CA LEU A 48 3.97 2.57 2.11
C LEU A 48 4.45 1.24 1.53
N LEU A 49 5.29 1.32 0.51
CA LEU A 49 5.78 0.19 -0.27
C LEU A 49 7.20 -0.20 0.14
N GLY A 50 7.56 -1.43 -0.14
CA GLY A 50 8.92 -1.93 0.09
C GLY A 50 8.96 -3.46 0.17
N PRO A 51 10.14 -4.07 0.02
CA PRO A 51 10.29 -5.51 0.14
C PRO A 51 10.01 -6.02 1.56
N ASN A 52 9.94 -7.33 1.72
CA ASN A 52 9.79 -7.94 3.03
C ASN A 52 11.02 -7.64 3.89
N GLY A 53 10.77 -7.18 5.13
CA GLY A 53 11.84 -6.78 6.05
C GLY A 53 12.37 -5.36 5.87
N ALA A 54 11.83 -4.56 4.94
CA ALA A 54 12.21 -3.17 4.70
C ALA A 54 11.94 -2.20 5.87
N GLY A 55 11.05 -2.58 6.81
CA GLY A 55 10.71 -1.74 7.97
C GLY A 55 9.24 -1.29 8.03
N LYS A 56 8.41 -1.58 7.00
CA LYS A 56 6.99 -1.16 6.91
C LYS A 56 6.18 -1.47 8.17
N SER A 57 6.10 -2.74 8.54
CA SER A 57 5.33 -3.15 9.73
C SER A 57 5.94 -2.62 11.03
N THR A 58 7.27 -2.41 11.10
CA THR A 58 7.91 -1.76 12.26
C THR A 58 7.45 -0.30 12.37
N PHE A 59 7.43 0.44 11.24
CA PHE A 59 6.94 1.81 11.18
C PHE A 59 5.49 1.89 11.67
N ILE A 60 4.60 1.11 11.09
CA ILE A 60 3.18 1.06 11.46
C ILE A 60 2.99 0.68 12.94
N ASN A 61 3.70 -0.34 13.42
CA ASN A 61 3.57 -0.81 14.79
C ASN A 61 4.03 0.20 15.84
N ILE A 62 4.92 1.13 15.49
CA ILE A 62 5.29 2.26 16.37
C ILE A 62 4.10 3.20 16.54
N PHE A 63 3.41 3.59 15.46
CA PHE A 63 2.21 4.43 15.51
C PHE A 63 1.03 3.74 16.18
N ALA A 64 0.89 2.42 15.99
CA ALA A 64 -0.10 1.59 16.67
C ALA A 64 0.17 1.43 18.20
N GLY A 65 1.36 1.83 18.66
CA GLY A 65 1.77 1.64 20.05
C GLY A 65 2.10 0.18 20.43
N LEU A 66 2.36 -0.67 19.43
CA LEU A 66 2.75 -2.07 19.61
C LEU A 66 4.28 -2.24 19.72
N VAL A 67 5.03 -1.29 19.18
CA VAL A 67 6.49 -1.27 19.20
C VAL A 67 6.97 0.09 19.72
N ASN A 68 7.87 0.09 20.72
CA ASN A 68 8.52 1.31 21.17
C ASN A 68 9.64 1.68 20.20
N LYS A 69 9.67 2.94 19.74
CA LYS A 69 10.79 3.47 18.97
C LYS A 69 12.08 3.53 19.81
N THR A 70 13.24 3.56 19.16
CA THR A 70 14.54 3.76 19.85
C THR A 70 14.84 5.24 20.02
N SER A 71 14.59 6.07 18.99
CA SER A 71 14.74 7.53 19.02
C SER A 71 13.92 8.19 17.92
N GLY A 72 14.01 9.52 17.80
CA GLY A 72 13.21 10.31 16.87
C GLY A 72 11.86 10.69 17.46
N THR A 73 11.00 11.31 16.66
CA THR A 73 9.64 11.71 17.06
C THR A 73 8.60 11.10 16.12
N ALA A 74 7.42 10.78 16.69
CA ALA A 74 6.28 10.32 15.91
C ALA A 74 4.99 10.95 16.47
N LYS A 75 4.11 11.44 15.56
CA LYS A 75 2.82 12.00 15.91
C LYS A 75 1.71 11.38 15.09
N THR A 76 0.61 11.06 15.74
CA THR A 76 -0.65 10.65 15.11
C THR A 76 -1.66 11.77 15.30
N TRP A 77 -2.20 12.29 14.21
CA TRP A 77 -3.19 13.39 14.25
C TRP A 77 -2.71 14.61 15.06
N GLY A 78 -1.42 14.96 14.92
CA GLY A 78 -0.76 16.02 15.66
C GLY A 78 -0.40 15.67 17.12
N ILE A 79 -0.78 14.50 17.61
CA ILE A 79 -0.56 14.05 18.99
C ILE A 79 0.75 13.25 19.05
N ASP A 80 1.69 13.70 19.87
CA ASP A 80 2.96 13.00 20.10
C ASP A 80 2.70 11.69 20.86
N ILE A 81 3.17 10.57 20.26
CA ILE A 81 2.92 9.21 20.79
C ILE A 81 3.56 8.94 22.15
N ASP A 82 4.61 9.66 22.52
CA ASP A 82 5.29 9.50 23.82
C ASP A 82 4.61 10.35 24.90
N ARG A 83 4.02 11.50 24.53
CA ARG A 83 3.38 12.42 25.48
C ARG A 83 1.97 11.98 25.84
N ASP A 84 1.17 11.60 24.85
CA ASP A 84 -0.18 11.09 25.04
C ASP A 84 -0.45 9.88 24.14
N SER A 85 0.11 8.75 24.56
CA SER A 85 0.00 7.49 23.81
C SER A 85 -1.44 6.98 23.74
N ARG A 86 -2.30 7.34 24.70
CA ARG A 86 -3.70 6.92 24.70
C ARG A 86 -4.49 7.69 23.64
N ALA A 87 -4.38 9.01 23.61
CA ALA A 87 -5.04 9.83 22.59
C ALA A 87 -4.50 9.54 21.20
N ALA A 88 -3.18 9.34 21.04
CA ALA A 88 -2.58 8.95 19.75
C ALA A 88 -3.14 7.63 19.22
N ARG A 89 -3.29 6.60 20.10
CA ARG A 89 -3.92 5.32 19.70
C ARG A 89 -5.42 5.43 19.46
N ALA A 90 -6.12 6.36 20.10
CA ALA A 90 -7.53 6.62 19.81
C ALA A 90 -7.74 7.30 18.44
N ALA A 91 -6.70 7.94 17.89
CA ALA A 91 -6.75 8.58 16.57
C ALA A 91 -6.42 7.64 15.41
N ILE A 92 -6.10 6.37 15.68
CA ILE A 92 -5.69 5.40 14.66
C ILE A 92 -6.43 4.07 14.82
N GLY A 93 -6.95 3.54 13.72
CA GLY A 93 -7.40 2.17 13.59
C GLY A 93 -6.38 1.36 12.80
N VAL A 94 -6.10 0.13 13.22
CA VAL A 94 -5.12 -0.73 12.53
C VAL A 94 -5.73 -2.06 12.19
N VAL A 95 -5.64 -2.43 10.92
CA VAL A 95 -6.00 -3.75 10.39
C VAL A 95 -4.69 -4.51 10.15
N PRO A 96 -4.35 -5.49 10.97
CA PRO A 96 -3.11 -6.23 10.84
C PRO A 96 -3.14 -7.19 9.65
N GLN A 97 -1.95 -7.58 9.19
CA GLN A 97 -1.78 -8.58 8.14
C GLN A 97 -2.37 -9.95 8.53
N GLU A 98 -2.14 -10.39 9.76
CA GLU A 98 -2.67 -11.66 10.26
C GLU A 98 -4.09 -11.52 10.81
N ILE A 99 -4.93 -12.53 10.52
CA ILE A 99 -6.31 -12.59 11.03
C ILE A 99 -6.29 -13.18 12.43
N ASN A 100 -6.00 -12.34 13.42
CA ASN A 100 -6.06 -12.71 14.83
C ASN A 100 -7.40 -12.25 15.43
N MET A 101 -8.35 -13.18 15.50
CA MET A 101 -9.69 -12.96 16.05
C MET A 101 -10.09 -14.11 16.95
N ASP A 102 -10.82 -13.79 18.02
CA ASP A 102 -11.43 -14.82 18.85
C ASP A 102 -12.55 -15.51 18.07
N VAL A 103 -12.42 -16.81 17.94
CA VAL A 103 -13.32 -17.63 17.11
C VAL A 103 -14.66 -17.94 17.79
N PHE A 104 -14.78 -17.65 19.08
CA PHE A 104 -15.97 -17.94 19.91
C PHE A 104 -16.95 -16.77 20.00
N PHE A 105 -16.55 -15.58 19.60
CA PHE A 105 -17.46 -14.43 19.48
C PHE A 105 -18.16 -14.39 18.12
N THR A 106 -19.31 -13.71 18.09
CA THR A 106 -19.98 -13.30 16.85
C THR A 106 -19.37 -11.99 16.34
N PRO A 107 -19.59 -11.61 15.08
CA PRO A 107 -19.22 -10.29 14.56
C PRO A 107 -19.77 -9.15 15.41
N HIS A 108 -21.04 -9.23 15.81
CA HIS A 108 -21.65 -8.23 16.67
C HIS A 108 -20.93 -8.14 18.03
N GLU A 109 -20.73 -9.24 18.72
CA GLU A 109 -20.03 -9.27 20.02
C GLU A 109 -18.59 -8.77 19.90
N THR A 110 -17.90 -9.12 18.82
CA THR A 110 -16.52 -8.65 18.53
C THR A 110 -16.46 -7.12 18.44
N LEU A 111 -17.39 -6.49 17.71
CA LEU A 111 -17.42 -5.05 17.58
C LEU A 111 -17.85 -4.35 18.87
N GLU A 112 -18.87 -4.88 19.56
CA GLU A 112 -19.35 -4.35 20.83
C GLU A 112 -18.25 -4.38 21.92
N LEU A 113 -17.50 -5.48 22.01
CA LEU A 113 -16.39 -5.62 22.94
C LEU A 113 -15.29 -4.62 22.63
N MET A 114 -14.93 -4.48 21.34
CA MET A 114 -13.90 -3.55 20.92
C MET A 114 -14.31 -2.09 21.15
N ALA A 115 -15.55 -1.72 20.84
CA ALA A 115 -16.09 -0.40 21.14
C ALA A 115 -16.02 -0.08 22.64
N GLY A 116 -16.30 -1.09 23.48
CA GLY A 116 -16.14 -0.98 24.93
C GLY A 116 -14.69 -0.71 25.36
N PHE A 117 -13.70 -1.38 24.76
CA PHE A 117 -12.29 -1.13 25.06
C PHE A 117 -11.83 0.29 24.68
N TYR A 118 -12.39 0.87 23.62
CA TYR A 118 -12.15 2.28 23.27
C TYR A 118 -12.99 3.26 24.09
N GLY A 119 -13.90 2.78 24.96
CA GLY A 119 -14.74 3.61 25.79
C GLY A 119 -15.89 4.30 25.05
N VAL A 120 -16.30 3.73 23.90
CA VAL A 120 -17.45 4.22 23.12
C VAL A 120 -18.75 3.92 23.91
N PRO A 121 -19.54 4.94 24.29
CA PRO A 121 -20.81 4.75 24.97
C PRO A 121 -21.75 3.84 24.15
N LYS A 122 -22.60 3.06 24.82
CA LYS A 122 -23.46 2.10 24.11
C LYS A 122 -24.37 2.75 23.07
N GLU A 123 -24.88 3.93 23.40
CA GLU A 123 -25.76 4.75 22.54
C GLU A 123 -25.06 5.34 21.30
N GLU A 124 -23.72 5.42 21.32
CA GLU A 124 -22.91 5.94 20.23
C GLU A 124 -22.30 4.83 19.34
N ARG A 125 -22.50 3.56 19.72
CA ARG A 125 -21.93 2.43 18.99
C ARG A 125 -22.66 2.23 17.67
N ARG A 126 -21.88 2.06 16.63
CA ARG A 126 -22.35 1.91 15.25
C ARG A 126 -22.17 0.49 14.73
N THR A 127 -22.36 -0.50 15.62
CA THR A 127 -22.05 -1.90 15.34
C THR A 127 -22.81 -2.44 14.14
N ASP A 128 -24.12 -2.23 14.07
CA ASP A 128 -24.94 -2.74 12.96
C ASP A 128 -24.63 -1.98 11.65
N GLU A 129 -24.39 -0.67 11.72
CA GLU A 129 -23.97 0.14 10.56
C GLU A 129 -22.60 -0.34 10.01
N LEU A 130 -21.65 -0.65 10.88
CA LEU A 130 -20.33 -1.17 10.48
C LEU A 130 -20.46 -2.56 9.85
N LEU A 131 -21.32 -3.43 10.40
CA LEU A 131 -21.58 -4.75 9.81
C LEU A 131 -22.25 -4.64 8.43
N GLU A 132 -23.16 -3.70 8.24
CA GLU A 132 -23.77 -3.42 6.96
C GLU A 132 -22.74 -2.92 5.96
N ALA A 133 -21.93 -1.93 6.34
CA ALA A 133 -20.89 -1.35 5.49
C ALA A 133 -19.85 -2.37 4.99
N VAL A 134 -19.55 -3.40 5.78
CA VAL A 134 -18.65 -4.48 5.36
C VAL A 134 -19.38 -5.71 4.80
N GLY A 135 -20.71 -5.62 4.60
CA GLY A 135 -21.52 -6.71 4.04
C GLY A 135 -21.55 -7.96 4.89
N LEU A 136 -21.70 -7.81 6.22
CA LEU A 136 -21.76 -8.90 7.18
C LEU A 136 -23.03 -8.89 8.05
N SER A 137 -24.07 -8.14 7.65
CA SER A 137 -25.34 -8.08 8.41
C SER A 137 -26.00 -9.44 8.56
N ASP A 138 -25.97 -10.29 7.50
CA ASP A 138 -26.50 -11.66 7.50
C ASP A 138 -25.69 -12.64 8.37
N LYS A 139 -24.49 -12.27 8.78
CA LYS A 139 -23.55 -13.04 9.63
C LYS A 139 -23.42 -12.45 11.04
N ARG A 140 -24.25 -11.45 11.38
CA ARG A 140 -24.20 -10.72 12.65
C ARG A 140 -24.04 -11.62 13.86
N ASP A 141 -24.82 -12.70 13.92
CA ASP A 141 -24.91 -13.61 15.05
C ASP A 141 -24.27 -15.00 14.77
N ALA A 142 -23.58 -15.16 13.62
CA ALA A 142 -22.80 -16.36 13.34
C ALA A 142 -21.43 -16.29 14.06
N TYR A 143 -20.91 -17.40 14.57
CA TYR A 143 -19.58 -17.39 15.18
C TYR A 143 -18.48 -17.07 14.15
N VAL A 144 -17.46 -16.32 14.57
CA VAL A 144 -16.30 -15.95 13.72
C VAL A 144 -15.61 -17.17 13.10
N ARG A 145 -15.62 -18.34 13.78
CA ARG A 145 -15.09 -19.60 13.20
C ARG A 145 -15.81 -20.07 11.95
N GLN A 146 -17.06 -19.65 11.74
CA GLN A 146 -17.90 -20.03 10.59
C GLN A 146 -17.71 -19.07 9.39
N LEU A 147 -17.00 -17.96 9.60
CA LEU A 147 -16.74 -16.98 8.55
C LEU A 147 -15.59 -17.46 7.65
N SER A 148 -15.71 -17.17 6.34
CA SER A 148 -14.60 -17.32 5.40
C SER A 148 -13.43 -16.38 5.74
N GLY A 149 -12.25 -16.64 5.18
CA GLY A 149 -11.08 -15.75 5.36
C GLY A 149 -11.38 -14.30 5.00
N GLY A 150 -12.07 -14.11 3.88
CA GLY A 150 -12.46 -12.78 3.44
C GLY A 150 -13.52 -12.10 4.31
N MET A 151 -14.49 -12.84 4.84
CA MET A 151 -15.43 -12.31 5.81
C MET A 151 -14.71 -11.86 7.09
N LYS A 152 -13.74 -12.64 7.57
CA LYS A 152 -12.90 -12.27 8.70
C LYS A 152 -12.08 -11.02 8.43
N ARG A 153 -11.52 -10.87 7.21
CA ARG A 153 -10.76 -9.68 6.82
C ARG A 153 -11.66 -8.43 6.85
N ARG A 154 -12.87 -8.51 6.30
CA ARG A 154 -13.85 -7.41 6.36
C ARG A 154 -14.26 -7.06 7.79
N LEU A 155 -14.43 -8.07 8.64
CA LEU A 155 -14.72 -7.85 10.05
C LEU A 155 -13.55 -7.16 10.79
N LEU A 156 -12.28 -7.45 10.44
CA LEU A 156 -11.12 -6.73 10.99
C LEU A 156 -11.16 -5.24 10.63
N VAL A 157 -11.58 -4.88 9.41
CA VAL A 157 -11.73 -3.47 9.03
C VAL A 157 -12.83 -2.81 9.86
N ALA A 158 -14.01 -3.44 9.99
CA ALA A 158 -15.09 -2.95 10.84
C ALA A 158 -14.62 -2.77 12.30
N LYS A 159 -13.86 -3.75 12.82
CA LYS A 159 -13.27 -3.72 14.17
C LYS A 159 -12.32 -2.52 14.36
N ALA A 160 -11.51 -2.18 13.35
CA ALA A 160 -10.62 -1.03 13.41
C ALA A 160 -11.36 0.32 13.38
N MET A 161 -12.62 0.33 12.93
CA MET A 161 -13.44 1.53 12.77
C MET A 161 -14.45 1.78 13.90
N VAL A 162 -14.53 0.90 14.93
CA VAL A 162 -15.54 0.99 16.00
C VAL A 162 -15.51 2.31 16.79
N HIS A 163 -14.34 2.96 16.87
CA HIS A 163 -14.14 4.23 17.57
C HIS A 163 -14.01 5.42 16.60
N THR A 164 -14.35 5.21 15.33
CA THR A 164 -14.34 6.23 14.26
C THR A 164 -13.01 7.00 14.17
N PRO A 165 -11.86 6.30 14.04
CA PRO A 165 -10.57 6.98 14.01
C PRO A 165 -10.42 7.81 12.73
N PRO A 166 -9.75 8.99 12.79
CA PRO A 166 -9.45 9.78 11.60
C PRO A 166 -8.37 9.16 10.70
N VAL A 167 -7.61 8.18 11.20
CA VAL A 167 -6.57 7.47 10.45
C VAL A 167 -6.84 5.96 10.50
N LEU A 168 -6.90 5.32 9.34
CA LEU A 168 -7.00 3.87 9.21
C LEU A 168 -5.74 3.33 8.52
N VAL A 169 -5.06 2.39 9.18
CA VAL A 169 -3.92 1.67 8.63
C VAL A 169 -4.33 0.27 8.23
N LEU A 170 -4.00 -0.10 7.01
CA LEU A 170 -4.25 -1.41 6.42
C LEU A 170 -2.90 -2.07 6.12
N ASP A 171 -2.49 -3.03 6.96
CA ASP A 171 -1.22 -3.75 6.77
C ASP A 171 -1.45 -4.98 5.89
N GLU A 172 -1.01 -4.90 4.63
CA GLU A 172 -1.18 -5.93 3.59
C GLU A 172 -2.61 -6.49 3.49
N PRO A 173 -3.63 -5.63 3.29
CA PRO A 173 -5.03 -6.01 3.49
C PRO A 173 -5.53 -7.06 2.50
N THR A 174 -4.89 -7.22 1.34
CA THR A 174 -5.30 -8.12 0.27
C THR A 174 -4.41 -9.34 0.11
N ALA A 175 -3.44 -9.54 1.01
CA ALA A 175 -2.57 -10.71 0.99
C ALA A 175 -3.39 -12.02 1.09
N GLY A 176 -3.26 -12.89 0.09
CA GLY A 176 -3.98 -14.17 0.03
C GLY A 176 -5.50 -14.06 -0.19
N VAL A 177 -5.97 -12.93 -0.72
CA VAL A 177 -7.38 -12.67 -0.99
C VAL A 177 -7.64 -12.80 -2.49
N ASP A 178 -8.78 -13.41 -2.87
CA ASP A 178 -9.20 -13.52 -4.27
C ASP A 178 -9.56 -12.14 -4.89
N ILE A 179 -9.62 -12.08 -6.22
CA ILE A 179 -9.81 -10.85 -6.99
C ILE A 179 -11.12 -10.15 -6.64
N GLU A 180 -12.22 -10.91 -6.48
CA GLU A 180 -13.53 -10.33 -6.20
C GLU A 180 -13.56 -9.66 -4.82
N LEU A 181 -13.00 -10.33 -3.83
CA LEU A 181 -12.94 -9.83 -2.48
C LEU A 181 -11.98 -8.62 -2.35
N ARG A 182 -10.87 -8.63 -3.15
CA ARG A 182 -9.96 -7.48 -3.25
C ARG A 182 -10.72 -6.24 -3.76
N ARG A 183 -11.51 -6.37 -4.82
CA ARG A 183 -12.33 -5.27 -5.37
C ARG A 183 -13.33 -4.72 -4.35
N GLN A 184 -14.00 -5.59 -3.61
CA GLN A 184 -14.94 -5.19 -2.55
C GLN A 184 -14.24 -4.41 -1.44
N LEU A 185 -13.06 -4.86 -1.01
CA LEU A 185 -12.26 -4.16 -0.01
C LEU A 185 -11.80 -2.79 -0.52
N TRP A 186 -11.33 -2.69 -1.76
CA TRP A 186 -10.94 -1.42 -2.38
C TRP A 186 -12.12 -0.43 -2.47
N ALA A 187 -13.30 -0.92 -2.85
CA ALA A 187 -14.51 -0.08 -2.88
C ALA A 187 -14.82 0.49 -1.49
N TYR A 188 -14.73 -0.35 -0.45
CA TYR A 188 -14.96 0.10 0.93
C TYR A 188 -13.89 1.08 1.42
N VAL A 189 -12.62 0.87 1.08
CA VAL A 189 -11.52 1.81 1.39
C VAL A 189 -11.78 3.18 0.75
N ARG A 190 -12.19 3.21 -0.52
CA ARG A 190 -12.56 4.46 -1.21
C ARG A 190 -13.76 5.16 -0.55
N GLU A 191 -14.74 4.40 -0.08
CA GLU A 191 -15.88 4.96 0.64
C GLU A 191 -15.47 5.60 1.98
N LEU A 192 -14.61 4.94 2.77
CA LEU A 192 -14.06 5.50 4.00
C LEU A 192 -13.26 6.77 3.74
N HIS A 193 -12.42 6.77 2.69
CA HIS A 193 -11.68 7.94 2.26
C HIS A 193 -12.61 9.09 1.85
N ALA A 194 -13.64 8.83 1.05
CA ALA A 194 -14.63 9.83 0.63
C ALA A 194 -15.38 10.46 1.82
N ARG A 195 -15.48 9.74 2.94
CA ARG A 195 -16.03 10.24 4.22
C ARG A 195 -15.00 11.02 5.06
N GLY A 196 -13.77 11.21 4.57
CA GLY A 196 -12.71 12.00 5.18
C GLY A 196 -11.71 11.23 6.06
N THR A 197 -11.77 9.90 6.09
CA THR A 197 -10.77 9.07 6.77
C THR A 197 -9.46 9.08 5.97
N THR A 198 -8.34 9.34 6.64
CA THR A 198 -7.01 9.17 6.04
C THR A 198 -6.66 7.68 6.03
N ILE A 199 -6.25 7.16 4.89
CA ILE A 199 -5.89 5.75 4.75
C ILE A 199 -4.38 5.61 4.59
N VAL A 200 -3.77 4.71 5.35
CA VAL A 200 -2.37 4.30 5.14
C VAL A 200 -2.35 2.83 4.77
N LEU A 201 -1.89 2.54 3.57
CA LEU A 201 -1.86 1.19 3.02
C LEU A 201 -0.42 0.71 2.95
N THR A 202 -0.10 -0.41 3.61
CA THR A 202 1.14 -1.13 3.32
C THR A 202 0.84 -2.25 2.34
N THR A 203 1.63 -2.39 1.32
CA THR A 203 1.48 -3.47 0.37
C THR A 203 2.82 -3.78 -0.32
N HIS A 204 2.96 -5.00 -0.81
CA HIS A 204 3.97 -5.39 -1.78
C HIS A 204 3.36 -5.64 -3.17
N TYR A 205 2.03 -5.51 -3.28
CA TYR A 205 1.31 -5.53 -4.56
C TYR A 205 1.25 -4.12 -5.13
N LEU A 206 2.09 -3.85 -6.12
CA LEU A 206 2.27 -2.53 -6.71
C LEU A 206 1.02 -2.04 -7.45
N GLU A 207 0.26 -2.97 -8.06
CA GLU A 207 -1.05 -2.71 -8.66
C GLU A 207 -2.03 -2.07 -7.65
N GLU A 208 -2.04 -2.57 -6.40
CA GLU A 208 -2.91 -2.04 -5.35
C GLU A 208 -2.56 -0.57 -5.00
N ALA A 209 -1.27 -0.29 -4.88
CA ALA A 209 -0.81 1.07 -4.61
C ALA A 209 -1.07 2.00 -5.80
N GLN A 210 -0.86 1.53 -7.03
CA GLN A 210 -1.13 2.28 -8.25
C GLN A 210 -2.61 2.61 -8.40
N GLU A 211 -3.50 1.68 -8.03
CA GLU A 211 -4.94 1.86 -8.16
C GLU A 211 -5.55 2.76 -7.07
N LEU A 212 -5.04 2.67 -5.83
CA LEU A 212 -5.67 3.32 -4.67
C LEU A 212 -4.96 4.59 -4.20
N CYS A 213 -3.62 4.66 -4.25
CA CYS A 213 -2.88 5.68 -3.53
C CYS A 213 -2.79 7.01 -4.30
N ASP A 214 -2.81 8.12 -3.55
CA ASP A 214 -2.54 9.46 -4.05
C ASP A 214 -1.03 9.76 -3.99
N GLU A 215 -0.38 9.34 -2.91
CA GLU A 215 1.04 9.53 -2.62
C GLU A 215 1.64 8.22 -2.15
N ILE A 216 2.87 7.95 -2.55
CA ILE A 216 3.56 6.69 -2.27
C ILE A 216 4.93 6.96 -1.70
N ALA A 217 5.23 6.34 -0.56
CA ALA A 217 6.59 6.21 -0.05
C ALA A 217 7.12 4.80 -0.31
N ILE A 218 8.36 4.74 -0.79
CA ILE A 218 9.10 3.48 -0.91
C ILE A 218 10.14 3.44 0.20
N ILE A 219 10.05 2.39 1.02
CA ILE A 219 11.00 2.12 2.10
C ILE A 219 11.81 0.87 1.76
N ASP A 220 13.12 0.97 1.91
CA ASP A 220 14.02 -0.16 1.76
C ASP A 220 15.11 -0.14 2.84
N GLN A 221 15.42 -1.29 3.41
CA GLN A 221 16.42 -1.48 4.47
C GLN A 221 16.33 -0.46 5.63
N GLY A 222 15.10 -0.02 5.97
CA GLY A 222 14.82 0.91 7.06
C GLY A 222 14.98 2.39 6.70
N GLU A 223 15.14 2.74 5.43
CA GLU A 223 15.26 4.09 4.90
C GLU A 223 14.16 4.39 3.89
N VAL A 224 13.65 5.63 3.86
CA VAL A 224 12.75 6.09 2.80
C VAL A 224 13.58 6.49 1.58
N ILE A 225 13.40 5.78 0.47
CA ILE A 225 14.15 6.03 -0.77
C ILE A 225 13.38 6.91 -1.77
N ALA A 226 12.06 6.98 -1.65
CA ALA A 226 11.21 7.90 -2.39
C ALA A 226 9.94 8.18 -1.58
N CYS A 227 9.39 9.40 -1.69
CA CYS A 227 8.09 9.77 -1.14
C CYS A 227 7.50 10.89 -2.01
N GLU A 228 6.56 10.55 -2.88
CA GLU A 228 6.06 11.45 -3.91
C GLU A 228 4.61 11.12 -4.31
N PRO A 229 3.88 12.09 -4.93
CA PRO A 229 2.64 11.79 -5.62
C PRO A 229 2.83 10.65 -6.63
N LYS A 230 1.87 9.75 -6.71
CA LYS A 230 1.91 8.57 -7.60
C LYS A 230 2.26 8.93 -9.05
N GLU A 231 1.64 9.99 -9.58
CA GLU A 231 1.89 10.45 -10.95
C GLU A 231 3.33 10.93 -11.16
N THR A 232 3.97 11.47 -10.12
CA THR A 232 5.38 11.90 -10.16
C THR A 232 6.31 10.70 -10.18
N LEU A 233 6.02 9.68 -9.37
CA LEU A 233 6.78 8.43 -9.37
C LEU A 233 6.71 7.73 -10.72
N LEU A 234 5.52 7.61 -11.31
CA LEU A 234 5.33 6.98 -12.62
C LEU A 234 6.06 7.75 -13.73
N LYS A 235 6.12 9.09 -13.65
CA LYS A 235 6.87 9.92 -14.61
C LYS A 235 8.40 9.82 -14.50
N ARG A 236 8.93 9.25 -13.39
CA ARG A 236 10.39 9.00 -13.30
C ARG A 236 10.88 7.99 -14.33
N MET A 237 10.02 7.10 -14.76
CA MET A 237 10.26 6.20 -15.88
C MET A 237 9.68 6.85 -17.15
N ASP A 238 10.43 7.74 -17.78
CA ASP A 238 10.07 8.36 -19.08
C ASP A 238 10.04 7.33 -20.23
N SER A 239 10.06 6.04 -19.90
CA SER A 239 10.05 4.94 -20.84
C SER A 239 8.65 4.42 -21.09
N LYS A 240 8.34 4.15 -22.35
CA LYS A 240 7.17 3.40 -22.79
C LYS A 240 7.65 2.19 -23.58
N THR A 241 6.86 1.14 -23.58
CA THR A 241 7.16 -0.05 -24.37
C THR A 241 6.17 -0.14 -25.54
N LEU A 242 6.70 -0.11 -26.76
CA LEU A 242 5.94 -0.47 -27.94
C LEU A 242 5.94 -1.99 -28.06
N VAL A 243 4.78 -2.61 -27.98
CA VAL A 243 4.61 -4.05 -28.17
C VAL A 243 4.02 -4.28 -29.56
N ILE A 244 4.71 -5.09 -30.34
CA ILE A 244 4.33 -5.49 -31.69
C ILE A 244 4.04 -6.98 -31.67
N ASP A 245 2.83 -7.36 -32.03
CA ASP A 245 2.45 -8.74 -32.24
C ASP A 245 2.67 -9.08 -33.73
N PRO A 246 3.68 -9.91 -34.07
CA PRO A 246 3.95 -10.27 -35.45
C PRO A 246 2.99 -11.36 -35.93
N VAL A 247 2.61 -11.32 -37.21
CA VAL A 247 1.77 -12.37 -37.85
C VAL A 247 2.46 -13.75 -37.80
N GLU A 248 3.78 -13.76 -37.91
CA GLU A 248 4.60 -14.99 -37.85
C GLU A 248 5.56 -14.89 -36.67
N PRO A 249 5.68 -15.95 -35.83
CA PRO A 249 6.59 -15.92 -34.68
C PRO A 249 8.03 -15.62 -35.10
N MET A 250 8.68 -14.73 -34.34
CA MET A 250 10.06 -14.30 -34.59
C MET A 250 11.01 -15.05 -33.66
N ALA A 251 12.14 -15.54 -34.21
CA ALA A 251 13.16 -16.24 -33.42
C ALA A 251 14.21 -15.29 -32.80
N ALA A 252 14.34 -14.07 -33.32
CA ALA A 252 15.28 -13.06 -32.84
C ALA A 252 14.80 -11.66 -33.18
N VAL A 253 15.26 -10.66 -32.42
CA VAL A 253 15.02 -9.24 -32.72
C VAL A 253 15.64 -8.89 -34.08
N PRO A 254 14.88 -8.21 -34.98
CA PRO A 254 15.39 -7.82 -36.29
C PRO A 254 16.62 -6.91 -36.19
N ALA A 255 17.57 -7.08 -37.13
CA ALA A 255 18.81 -6.29 -37.17
C ALA A 255 18.53 -4.77 -37.33
N GLU A 256 17.44 -4.42 -37.99
CA GLU A 256 16.98 -3.04 -38.19
C GLU A 256 16.64 -2.31 -36.88
N LEU A 257 16.37 -3.09 -35.84
CA LEU A 257 16.03 -2.63 -34.47
C LEU A 257 17.20 -2.74 -33.48
N ALA A 258 18.40 -3.13 -33.95
CA ALA A 258 19.58 -3.31 -33.08
C ALA A 258 20.01 -2.03 -32.31
N GLY A 259 19.52 -0.85 -32.68
CA GLY A 259 19.78 0.41 -31.98
C GLY A 259 18.76 0.72 -30.87
N TYR A 260 17.78 -0.13 -30.64
CA TYR A 260 16.75 0.04 -29.62
C TYR A 260 16.90 -1.03 -28.54
N ASP A 261 16.40 -0.74 -27.36
CA ASP A 261 16.24 -1.74 -26.29
C ASP A 261 15.01 -2.59 -26.62
N ALA A 262 15.26 -3.74 -27.26
CA ALA A 262 14.21 -4.58 -27.85
C ALA A 262 14.43 -6.05 -27.46
N GLU A 263 13.35 -6.72 -27.08
CA GLU A 263 13.34 -8.15 -26.73
C GLU A 263 12.11 -8.87 -27.31
N ILE A 264 12.24 -10.19 -27.47
CA ILE A 264 11.10 -11.05 -27.78
C ILE A 264 10.59 -11.66 -26.48
N ARG A 265 9.31 -11.44 -26.18
CA ARG A 265 8.64 -12.00 -25.00
C ARG A 265 8.29 -13.48 -25.19
N GLU A 266 7.93 -14.14 -24.09
CA GLU A 266 7.53 -15.55 -24.09
C GLU A 266 6.29 -15.83 -24.96
N ASP A 267 5.40 -14.84 -25.11
CA ASP A 267 4.22 -14.92 -25.97
C ASP A 267 4.52 -14.73 -27.47
N GLY A 268 5.79 -14.44 -27.80
CA GLY A 268 6.24 -14.20 -29.18
C GLY A 268 6.08 -12.78 -29.66
N SER A 269 5.59 -11.85 -28.84
CA SER A 269 5.52 -10.42 -29.14
C SER A 269 6.91 -9.79 -29.06
N LEU A 270 7.14 -8.75 -29.86
CA LEU A 270 8.35 -7.93 -29.81
C LEU A 270 8.06 -6.70 -28.94
N ALA A 271 8.79 -6.54 -27.85
CA ALA A 271 8.74 -5.37 -26.97
C ALA A 271 9.93 -4.43 -27.27
N ILE A 272 9.68 -3.16 -27.50
CA ILE A 272 10.68 -2.12 -27.73
C ILE A 272 10.51 -1.04 -26.69
N THR A 273 11.47 -0.92 -25.75
CA THR A 273 11.46 0.15 -24.76
C THR A 273 12.03 1.44 -25.35
N TYR A 274 11.30 2.55 -25.20
CA TYR A 274 11.68 3.84 -25.74
C TYR A 274 11.34 4.99 -24.78
N ARG A 275 12.06 6.11 -24.89
CA ARG A 275 11.75 7.32 -24.12
C ARG A 275 10.80 8.21 -24.90
N TYR A 276 9.72 8.60 -24.22
CA TYR A 276 8.73 9.52 -24.80
C TYR A 276 9.38 10.86 -25.14
N GLY A 277 9.23 11.28 -26.41
CA GLY A 277 9.79 12.55 -26.92
C GLY A 277 11.22 12.47 -27.47
N GLU A 278 11.98 11.39 -27.18
CA GLU A 278 13.33 11.19 -27.73
C GLU A 278 13.34 10.27 -28.96
N GLN A 279 12.43 9.32 -29.01
CA GLN A 279 12.36 8.30 -30.05
C GLN A 279 10.97 8.23 -30.67
N SER A 280 10.90 8.03 -31.98
CA SER A 280 9.65 8.00 -32.72
C SER A 280 9.11 6.59 -32.88
N VAL A 281 7.90 6.37 -32.38
CA VAL A 281 7.16 5.10 -32.59
C VAL A 281 6.98 4.80 -34.09
N ALA A 282 6.72 5.82 -34.88
CA ALA A 282 6.59 5.65 -36.35
C ALA A 282 7.86 5.08 -36.98
N GLU A 283 9.04 5.59 -36.55
CA GLU A 283 10.33 5.09 -37.04
C GLU A 283 10.57 3.61 -36.64
N MET A 284 10.20 3.22 -35.43
CA MET A 284 10.32 1.85 -34.97
C MET A 284 9.44 0.91 -35.79
N ILE A 285 8.20 1.33 -36.08
CA ILE A 285 7.27 0.56 -36.92
C ILE A 285 7.81 0.44 -38.35
N GLU A 286 8.38 1.51 -38.91
CA GLU A 286 8.99 1.46 -40.27
C GLU A 286 10.18 0.51 -40.31
N LYS A 287 11.06 0.54 -39.29
CA LYS A 287 12.20 -0.38 -39.17
C LYS A 287 11.75 -1.84 -39.01
N PHE A 288 10.72 -2.08 -38.22
CA PHE A 288 10.12 -3.41 -38.06
C PHE A 288 9.61 -3.91 -39.44
N ARG A 289 8.87 -3.11 -40.16
CA ARG A 289 8.37 -3.46 -41.50
C ARG A 289 9.49 -3.68 -42.53
N ALA A 290 10.59 -2.93 -42.40
CA ALA A 290 11.76 -3.09 -43.29
C ALA A 290 12.45 -4.45 -43.13
N SER A 291 12.30 -5.12 -41.97
CA SER A 291 12.76 -6.52 -41.78
C SER A 291 11.96 -7.55 -42.58
N GLY A 292 10.87 -7.14 -43.25
CA GLY A 292 9.96 -8.02 -43.99
C GLY A 292 8.85 -8.64 -43.12
N ALA A 293 8.85 -8.39 -41.82
CA ALA A 293 7.83 -8.89 -40.92
C ALA A 293 6.51 -8.10 -41.05
N ARG A 294 5.39 -8.81 -40.84
CA ARG A 294 4.05 -8.23 -40.86
C ARG A 294 3.53 -8.09 -39.43
N ILE A 295 2.85 -6.96 -39.19
CA ILE A 295 2.23 -6.65 -37.89
C ILE A 295 0.81 -7.19 -37.89
N ASP A 296 0.44 -7.94 -36.84
CA ASP A 296 -0.92 -8.34 -36.58
C ASP A 296 -1.60 -7.33 -35.65
N ASP A 297 -0.97 -6.98 -34.52
CA ASP A 297 -1.47 -5.98 -33.58
C ASP A 297 -0.33 -5.10 -33.03
N LEU A 298 -0.72 -3.93 -32.55
CA LEU A 298 0.17 -2.94 -31.92
C LEU A 298 -0.47 -2.40 -30.65
N ARG A 299 0.30 -2.38 -29.58
CA ARG A 299 -0.09 -1.67 -28.34
C ARG A 299 1.10 -0.94 -27.73
N THR A 300 0.83 0.07 -26.96
CA THR A 300 1.85 0.74 -26.13
C THR A 300 1.54 0.49 -24.67
N GLU A 301 2.54 0.08 -23.92
CA GLU A 301 2.49 -0.09 -22.48
C GLU A 301 3.25 1.09 -21.85
N GLU A 302 2.65 1.69 -20.84
CA GLU A 302 3.33 2.70 -20.01
C GLU A 302 4.08 1.98 -18.90
N ALA A 303 5.20 2.55 -18.44
CA ALA A 303 5.90 2.06 -17.27
C ALA A 303 4.94 1.99 -16.07
N ASP A 304 4.94 0.90 -15.38
CA ASP A 304 4.12 0.72 -14.20
C ASP A 304 4.93 1.00 -12.91
N LEU A 305 4.27 0.91 -11.78
CA LEU A 305 4.91 1.14 -10.49
C LEU A 305 5.95 0.06 -10.16
N GLU A 306 5.85 -1.12 -10.80
CA GLU A 306 6.81 -2.23 -10.64
C GLU A 306 8.16 -1.87 -11.25
N ASP A 307 8.16 -1.28 -12.44
CA ASP A 307 9.38 -0.80 -13.10
C ASP A 307 10.09 0.26 -12.25
N VAL A 308 9.31 1.23 -11.73
CA VAL A 308 9.84 2.27 -10.83
C VAL A 308 10.43 1.66 -9.56
N PHE A 309 9.72 0.71 -8.96
CA PHE A 309 10.13 0.06 -7.73
C PHE A 309 11.43 -0.73 -7.93
N LEU A 310 11.51 -1.52 -8.99
CA LEU A 310 12.69 -2.29 -9.36
C LEU A 310 13.89 -1.36 -9.61
N ALA A 311 13.71 -0.30 -10.40
CA ALA A 311 14.78 0.66 -10.67
C ALA A 311 15.34 1.31 -9.39
N LEU A 312 14.47 1.64 -8.42
CA LEU A 312 14.87 2.29 -7.17
C LEU A 312 15.51 1.33 -6.15
N THR A 313 15.15 0.03 -6.16
CA THR A 313 15.63 -0.95 -5.19
C THR A 313 16.85 -1.73 -5.69
N TYR A 314 16.91 -2.14 -6.96
CA TYR A 314 18.04 -2.93 -7.52
C TYR A 314 19.36 -2.15 -7.62
N HIS A 315 19.33 -0.84 -7.82
CA HIS A 315 20.55 -0.03 -7.86
C HIS A 315 21.30 0.04 -6.52
N ARG A 316 20.66 -0.35 -5.41
CA ARG A 316 21.31 -0.39 -4.07
C ARG A 316 21.98 -1.71 -3.73
N GLU A 317 21.64 -2.82 -4.37
CA GLU A 317 22.30 -4.11 -4.18
C GLU A 317 23.64 -4.21 -4.94
N SER A 318 23.89 -3.30 -5.88
CA SER A 318 25.07 -3.29 -6.76
C SER A 318 26.11 -2.22 -6.37
N ALA A 319 25.86 -1.43 -5.33
CA ALA A 319 26.76 -0.40 -4.80
C ALA A 319 27.27 -0.76 -3.39
#